data_cf21c36fc0be7e964b25f8ddc2a3b1ce
#
_entry.id   cf21c36fc0be7e964b25f8ddc2a3b1ce
#
_cell.length_a   1.000
_cell.length_b   1.000
_cell.length_c   1.000
_cell.angle_alpha   90.00
_cell.angle_beta   90.00
_cell.angle_gamma   90.00
#
_symmetry.space_group_name_H-M   'P 1'
#
loop_
_entity.id
_entity.type
_entity.pdbx_description
1 polymer ?
#
loop_
_entity_poly.entity_id
_entity_poly.type
_entity_poly.pdbx_seq_one_letter_code
_entity_poly.pdbx_strand_id
1 'polypeptide(L)'
;MELRLSLFGIKRSLDLSRLARYRNAAVVLASALLVIPLTVWLLRPAAVPDLADENVAGVRALAAGWAKGDMIVLVRHVERCDHSSAACLSGNDGITERSRSVAVAVGAQFEQLGLNKADIYNSPVMRTAQTAGYMFNKISFDEDWLVNCKGTMLRDALAHKVAGRNLILVTHSECMSQLLKDLKLPTSTLGYGASLFISAETLQAPRMLGFIEASDWGSVTSE
;
A
#
# COMPACT_ATOMS: atom_id res chain seq x y z
N MET A 1 -14.92 60.50 -54.32
CA MET A 1 -14.98 59.03 -54.60
C MET A 1 -15.00 58.30 -53.21
N GLU A 2 -16.17 58.22 -52.60
CA GLU A 2 -16.33 57.65 -51.27
C GLU A 2 -16.70 56.19 -51.39
N LEU A 3 -15.85 55.31 -50.77
CA LEU A 3 -16.11 53.86 -50.63
C LEU A 3 -16.94 53.63 -49.38
N ARG A 4 -18.24 53.36 -49.54
CA ARG A 4 -19.08 52.88 -48.50
C ARG A 4 -18.85 51.36 -48.29
N LEU A 5 -18.15 50.99 -47.21
CA LEU A 5 -18.14 49.60 -46.70
C LEU A 5 -19.43 49.31 -45.95
N SER A 6 -20.31 48.52 -46.56
CA SER A 6 -21.49 47.97 -45.90
C SER A 6 -21.12 46.76 -45.06
N LEU A 7 -21.07 46.93 -43.75
CA LEU A 7 -20.94 45.83 -42.79
C LEU A 7 -22.29 45.12 -42.67
N PHE A 8 -22.41 43.97 -43.31
CA PHE A 8 -23.52 43.05 -43.09
C PHE A 8 -23.46 42.48 -41.68
N GLY A 9 -24.20 43.07 -40.74
CA GLY A 9 -24.42 42.58 -39.40
C GLY A 9 -25.42 41.44 -39.43
N ILE A 10 -24.95 40.20 -39.40
CA ILE A 10 -25.78 39.01 -39.15
C ILE A 10 -26.11 39.02 -37.64
N LYS A 11 -27.21 39.68 -37.27
CA LYS A 11 -27.84 39.49 -35.96
C LYS A 11 -28.53 38.11 -35.96
N ARG A 12 -27.77 37.06 -35.56
CA ARG A 12 -28.40 35.80 -35.13
C ARG A 12 -29.13 36.09 -33.81
N SER A 13 -30.42 36.38 -33.86
CA SER A 13 -31.28 36.37 -32.68
C SER A 13 -31.34 34.93 -32.22
N LEU A 14 -30.67 34.65 -31.11
CA LEU A 14 -30.82 33.35 -30.38
C LEU A 14 -32.29 33.29 -29.95
N ASP A 15 -33.03 32.36 -30.55
CA ASP A 15 -34.45 32.13 -30.27
C ASP A 15 -34.57 31.49 -28.85
N LEU A 16 -34.65 32.35 -27.84
CA LEU A 16 -34.76 32.00 -26.42
C LEU A 16 -35.99 31.13 -26.12
N SER A 17 -36.98 31.15 -26.99
CA SER A 17 -38.21 30.30 -26.83
C SER A 17 -37.92 28.81 -27.06
N ARG A 18 -36.95 28.50 -27.92
CA ARG A 18 -36.50 27.11 -28.13
C ARG A 18 -35.63 26.62 -26.96
N LEU A 19 -34.86 27.51 -26.32
CA LEU A 19 -34.07 27.18 -25.15
C LEU A 19 -34.96 26.86 -23.94
N ALA A 20 -36.10 27.51 -23.79
CA ALA A 20 -37.05 27.25 -22.71
C ALA A 20 -37.58 25.81 -22.69
N ARG A 21 -37.76 25.19 -23.87
CA ARG A 21 -38.20 23.81 -24.04
C ARG A 21 -37.24 22.79 -23.47
N TYR A 22 -35.94 23.08 -23.53
CA TYR A 22 -34.87 22.19 -23.04
C TYR A 22 -34.28 22.60 -21.68
N ARG A 23 -34.80 23.67 -21.10
CA ARG A 23 -34.29 24.19 -19.81
C ARG A 23 -34.27 23.15 -18.69
N ASN A 24 -35.33 22.38 -18.55
CA ASN A 24 -35.43 21.34 -17.51
C ASN A 24 -34.46 20.19 -17.81
N ALA A 25 -34.38 19.77 -19.07
CA ALA A 25 -33.39 18.75 -19.48
C ALA A 25 -31.95 19.22 -19.28
N ALA A 26 -31.65 20.48 -19.61
CA ALA A 26 -30.32 21.05 -19.39
C ALA A 26 -29.96 21.16 -17.91
N VAL A 27 -30.91 21.53 -17.04
CA VAL A 27 -30.70 21.56 -15.58
C VAL A 27 -30.46 20.15 -15.04
N VAL A 28 -31.26 19.16 -15.44
CA VAL A 28 -31.06 17.76 -15.02
C VAL A 28 -29.71 17.24 -15.47
N LEU A 29 -29.29 17.51 -16.73
CA LEU A 29 -28.02 17.10 -17.27
C LEU A 29 -26.84 17.76 -16.54
N ALA A 30 -26.94 19.07 -16.28
CA ALA A 30 -25.92 19.82 -15.53
C ALA A 30 -25.81 19.32 -14.08
N SER A 31 -26.95 19.03 -13.43
CA SER A 31 -26.97 18.44 -12.10
C SER A 31 -26.35 17.05 -12.07
N ALA A 32 -26.68 16.20 -13.04
CA ALA A 32 -26.08 14.86 -13.15
C ALA A 32 -24.57 14.92 -13.38
N LEU A 33 -24.09 15.83 -14.23
CA LEU A 33 -22.67 16.05 -14.51
C LEU A 33 -21.87 16.56 -13.29
N LEU A 34 -22.54 17.20 -12.33
CA LEU A 34 -21.91 17.63 -11.07
C LEU A 34 -22.01 16.55 -9.98
N VAL A 35 -23.20 15.99 -9.80
CA VAL A 35 -23.48 15.05 -8.70
C VAL A 35 -22.76 13.72 -8.91
N ILE A 36 -22.78 13.16 -10.11
CA ILE A 36 -22.17 11.84 -10.40
C ILE A 36 -20.66 11.85 -10.10
N PRO A 37 -19.84 12.76 -10.67
CA PRO A 37 -18.40 12.76 -10.39
C PRO A 37 -18.09 13.10 -8.92
N LEU A 38 -18.86 13.99 -8.30
CA LEU A 38 -18.70 14.29 -6.88
C LEU A 38 -19.00 13.07 -6.02
N THR A 39 -20.07 12.34 -6.31
CA THR A 39 -20.42 11.10 -5.60
C THR A 39 -19.35 10.02 -5.79
N VAL A 40 -18.87 9.83 -7.03
CA VAL A 40 -17.78 8.89 -7.33
C VAL A 40 -16.51 9.27 -6.58
N TRP A 41 -16.18 10.57 -6.51
CA TRP A 41 -15.01 11.06 -5.79
C TRP A 41 -15.13 10.86 -4.27
N LEU A 42 -16.29 11.15 -3.67
CA LEU A 42 -16.57 10.97 -2.24
C LEU A 42 -16.64 9.48 -1.83
N LEU A 43 -17.06 8.61 -2.73
CA LEU A 43 -17.19 7.17 -2.47
C LEU A 43 -15.95 6.37 -2.89
N ARG A 44 -14.90 7.02 -3.40
CA ARG A 44 -13.65 6.32 -3.71
C ARG A 44 -13.07 5.75 -2.41
N PRO A 45 -12.81 4.43 -2.35
CA PRO A 45 -12.08 3.87 -1.21
C PRO A 45 -10.73 4.57 -1.09
N ALA A 46 -10.34 4.90 0.13
CA ALA A 46 -9.02 5.48 0.39
C ALA A 46 -7.95 4.49 -0.09
N ALA A 47 -7.07 4.92 -0.98
CA ALA A 47 -5.92 4.11 -1.38
C ALA A 47 -5.01 3.85 -0.18
N VAL A 48 -4.28 2.74 -0.21
CA VAL A 48 -3.23 2.50 0.79
C VAL A 48 -2.14 3.57 0.58
N PRO A 49 -1.81 4.37 1.59
CA PRO A 49 -0.82 5.43 1.43
C PRO A 49 0.57 4.88 1.11
N ASP A 50 1.26 5.51 0.17
CA ASP A 50 2.69 5.33 0.02
C ASP A 50 3.40 6.20 1.06
N LEU A 51 4.26 5.60 1.89
CA LEU A 51 5.00 6.31 2.91
C LEU A 51 6.24 7.03 2.35
N ALA A 52 6.70 6.62 1.17
CA ALA A 52 7.83 7.22 0.48
C ALA A 52 7.45 8.41 -0.41
N ASP A 53 6.16 8.60 -0.72
CA ASP A 53 5.65 9.67 -1.59
C ASP A 53 5.30 10.93 -0.76
N GLU A 54 6.34 11.67 -0.31
CA GLU A 54 6.24 12.93 0.46
C GLU A 54 5.28 12.84 1.68
N ASN A 55 5.11 11.65 2.25
CA ASN A 55 4.15 11.40 3.33
C ASN A 55 4.79 11.60 4.72
N VAL A 56 5.29 12.79 4.99
CA VAL A 56 5.96 13.15 6.27
C VAL A 56 5.11 12.80 7.49
N ALA A 57 3.79 12.99 7.42
CA ALA A 57 2.90 12.66 8.54
C ALA A 57 2.83 11.14 8.79
N GLY A 58 2.79 10.34 7.72
CA GLY A 58 2.81 8.88 7.80
C GLY A 58 4.13 8.36 8.35
N VAL A 59 5.26 8.91 7.88
CA VAL A 59 6.61 8.55 8.37
C VAL A 59 6.76 8.88 9.86
N ARG A 60 6.32 10.04 10.31
CA ARG A 60 6.31 10.38 11.74
C ARG A 60 5.45 9.44 12.57
N ALA A 61 4.28 9.09 12.06
CA ALA A 61 3.39 8.14 12.74
C ALA A 61 4.03 6.74 12.81
N LEU A 62 4.71 6.30 11.74
CA LEU A 62 5.49 5.06 11.72
C LEU A 62 6.60 5.09 12.80
N ALA A 63 7.44 6.11 12.82
CA ALA A 63 8.54 6.23 13.77
C ALA A 63 8.02 6.25 15.22
N ALA A 64 6.97 7.03 15.51
CA ALA A 64 6.36 7.11 16.83
C ALA A 64 5.74 5.80 17.29
N GLY A 65 5.00 5.09 16.40
CA GLY A 65 4.43 3.78 16.69
C GLY A 65 5.49 2.69 16.85
N TRP A 66 6.54 2.75 16.03
CA TRP A 66 7.68 1.83 16.14
C TRP A 66 8.38 1.92 17.49
N ALA A 67 8.68 3.13 17.94
CA ALA A 67 9.34 3.37 19.23
C ALA A 67 8.52 2.84 20.42
N LYS A 68 7.18 2.89 20.33
CA LYS A 68 6.27 2.35 21.34
C LYS A 68 6.13 0.82 21.27
N GLY A 69 6.46 0.20 20.15
CA GLY A 69 6.20 -1.21 19.90
C GLY A 69 4.75 -1.49 19.49
N ASP A 70 4.09 -0.54 18.83
CA ASP A 70 2.67 -0.61 18.45
C ASP A 70 2.44 -1.04 17.00
N MET A 71 3.48 -1.46 16.28
CA MET A 71 3.38 -1.79 14.87
C MET A 71 3.18 -3.27 14.59
N ILE A 72 2.39 -3.56 13.57
CA ILE A 72 2.37 -4.83 12.84
C ILE A 72 2.86 -4.52 11.44
N VAL A 73 3.83 -5.27 10.94
CA VAL A 73 4.42 -5.10 9.62
C VAL A 73 4.36 -6.41 8.85
N LEU A 74 3.75 -6.40 7.68
CA LEU A 74 3.84 -7.51 6.75
C LEU A 74 4.92 -7.20 5.72
N VAL A 75 5.87 -8.09 5.57
CA VAL A 75 6.95 -7.99 4.58
C VAL A 75 6.74 -9.07 3.53
N ARG A 76 6.62 -8.67 2.27
CA ARG A 76 6.61 -9.63 1.17
C ARG A 76 7.99 -10.22 0.99
N HIS A 77 8.09 -11.55 0.83
CA HIS A 77 9.36 -12.17 0.47
C HIS A 77 9.97 -11.51 -0.79
N VAL A 78 11.28 -11.49 -0.89
CA VAL A 78 11.98 -10.98 -2.09
C VAL A 78 11.80 -11.92 -3.29
N GLU A 79 12.33 -11.55 -4.46
CA GLU A 79 12.07 -12.24 -5.72
C GLU A 79 12.27 -13.77 -5.61
N ARG A 80 11.21 -14.50 -5.95
CA ARG A 80 11.20 -15.96 -5.91
C ARG A 80 11.82 -16.57 -7.16
N CYS A 81 12.44 -17.72 -6.98
CA CYS A 81 13.21 -18.38 -8.01
C CYS A 81 12.35 -18.95 -9.15
N ASP A 82 11.25 -19.61 -8.83
CA ASP A 82 10.34 -20.26 -9.78
C ASP A 82 9.54 -19.30 -10.68
N HIS A 83 9.64 -18.00 -10.46
CA HIS A 83 9.04 -16.94 -11.29
C HIS A 83 10.08 -16.01 -11.90
N SER A 84 11.32 -16.42 -11.96
CA SER A 84 12.44 -15.65 -12.49
C SER A 84 13.35 -16.51 -13.37
N SER A 85 14.01 -15.87 -14.33
CA SER A 85 15.11 -16.47 -15.09
C SER A 85 16.48 -16.27 -14.43
N ALA A 86 16.55 -15.59 -13.29
CA ALA A 86 17.79 -15.38 -12.56
C ALA A 86 18.23 -16.66 -11.84
N ALA A 87 19.53 -16.74 -11.52
CA ALA A 87 20.06 -17.85 -10.76
C ALA A 87 19.38 -17.97 -9.40
N CYS A 88 19.03 -19.19 -9.01
CA CYS A 88 18.48 -19.51 -7.71
C CYS A 88 19.57 -19.52 -6.65
N LEU A 89 19.29 -18.98 -5.47
CA LEU A 89 20.19 -19.08 -4.33
C LEU A 89 20.34 -20.52 -3.82
N SER A 90 19.24 -21.29 -3.91
CA SER A 90 19.21 -22.69 -3.52
C SER A 90 18.25 -23.50 -4.42
N GLY A 91 17.10 -23.94 -3.93
CA GLY A 91 16.08 -24.64 -4.72
C GLY A 91 15.05 -23.70 -5.34
N ASN A 92 14.23 -24.25 -6.26
CA ASN A 92 13.19 -23.49 -6.99
C ASN A 92 12.17 -22.78 -6.09
N ASP A 93 11.91 -23.27 -4.90
CA ASP A 93 10.97 -22.64 -3.94
C ASP A 93 11.62 -21.50 -3.12
N GLY A 94 12.92 -21.29 -3.32
CA GLY A 94 13.69 -20.23 -2.66
C GLY A 94 13.63 -18.89 -3.38
N ILE A 95 14.56 -18.02 -2.99
CA ILE A 95 14.77 -16.70 -3.60
C ILE A 95 15.85 -16.75 -4.68
N THR A 96 15.89 -15.75 -5.56
CA THR A 96 16.98 -15.58 -6.51
C THR A 96 18.25 -15.08 -5.80
N GLU A 97 19.42 -15.41 -6.36
CA GLU A 97 20.70 -14.95 -5.82
C GLU A 97 20.80 -13.41 -5.78
N ARG A 98 20.32 -12.74 -6.84
CA ARG A 98 20.34 -11.27 -6.92
C ARG A 98 19.43 -10.60 -5.88
N SER A 99 18.34 -11.24 -5.45
CA SER A 99 17.41 -10.67 -4.46
C SER A 99 17.91 -10.76 -3.02
N ARG A 100 18.97 -11.51 -2.76
CA ARG A 100 19.64 -11.55 -1.45
C ARG A 100 20.08 -10.16 -1.01
N SER A 101 20.68 -9.37 -1.90
CA SER A 101 21.10 -8.01 -1.59
C SER A 101 19.92 -7.07 -1.26
N VAL A 102 18.77 -7.28 -1.91
CA VAL A 102 17.53 -6.55 -1.59
C VAL A 102 17.06 -6.88 -0.17
N ALA A 103 17.05 -8.16 0.20
CA ALA A 103 16.69 -8.56 1.57
C ALA A 103 17.61 -7.91 2.61
N VAL A 104 18.92 -7.94 2.40
CA VAL A 104 19.91 -7.31 3.28
C VAL A 104 19.69 -5.79 3.37
N ALA A 105 19.45 -5.12 2.24
CA ALA A 105 19.23 -3.67 2.21
C ALA A 105 17.96 -3.26 2.99
N VAL A 106 16.84 -3.97 2.79
CA VAL A 106 15.60 -3.72 3.56
C VAL A 106 15.82 -4.04 5.05
N GLY A 107 16.54 -5.11 5.36
CA GLY A 107 16.91 -5.47 6.73
C GLY A 107 17.69 -4.36 7.44
N ALA A 108 18.63 -3.73 6.75
CA ALA A 108 19.40 -2.59 7.29
C ALA A 108 18.50 -1.41 7.69
N GLN A 109 17.40 -1.18 6.98
CA GLN A 109 16.43 -0.14 7.32
C GLN A 109 15.65 -0.50 8.60
N PHE A 110 15.26 -1.75 8.76
CA PHE A 110 14.63 -2.22 9.99
C PHE A 110 15.59 -2.15 11.19
N GLU A 111 16.89 -2.41 10.99
CA GLU A 111 17.91 -2.22 12.04
C GLU A 111 18.03 -0.75 12.46
N GLN A 112 17.91 0.21 11.51
CA GLN A 112 17.88 1.64 11.84
C GLN A 112 16.65 2.03 12.66
N LEU A 113 15.49 1.42 12.40
CA LEU A 113 14.29 1.59 13.24
C LEU A 113 14.46 0.96 14.63
N GLY A 114 15.34 -0.02 14.76
CA GLY A 114 15.62 -0.77 15.99
C GLY A 114 14.76 -2.03 16.13
N LEU A 115 15.43 -3.19 16.25
CA LEU A 115 14.80 -4.51 16.32
C LEU A 115 14.75 -5.12 17.73
N ASN A 116 15.21 -4.40 18.76
CA ASN A 116 15.25 -4.90 20.15
C ASN A 116 13.86 -5.17 20.74
N LYS A 117 12.84 -4.48 20.24
CA LYS A 117 11.42 -4.66 20.61
C LYS A 117 10.62 -5.25 19.45
N ALA A 118 11.19 -6.12 18.63
CA ALA A 118 10.48 -6.75 17.52
C ALA A 118 10.45 -8.26 17.68
N ASP A 119 9.28 -8.84 17.45
CA ASP A 119 9.05 -10.27 17.27
C ASP A 119 8.94 -10.54 15.76
N ILE A 120 9.68 -11.53 15.25
CA ILE A 120 9.79 -11.80 13.83
C ILE A 120 9.30 -13.21 13.55
N TYR A 121 8.32 -13.32 12.68
CA TYR A 121 7.77 -14.59 12.20
C TYR A 121 7.83 -14.64 10.67
N ASN A 122 7.97 -15.84 10.12
CA ASN A 122 7.89 -16.07 8.68
C ASN A 122 6.98 -17.27 8.37
N SER A 123 6.44 -17.33 7.17
CA SER A 123 5.79 -18.55 6.72
C SER A 123 6.84 -19.67 6.54
N PRO A 124 6.46 -20.95 6.65
CA PRO A 124 7.41 -22.09 6.60
C PRO A 124 7.96 -22.32 5.16
N VAL A 125 7.55 -21.53 4.19
CA VAL A 125 8.01 -21.67 2.80
C VAL A 125 9.45 -21.15 2.65
N MET A 126 10.29 -21.86 1.91
CA MET A 126 11.72 -21.57 1.80
C MET A 126 12.04 -20.11 1.44
N ARG A 127 11.31 -19.50 0.50
CA ARG A 127 11.54 -18.09 0.10
C ARG A 127 11.28 -17.07 1.21
N THR A 128 10.32 -17.31 2.09
CA THR A 128 10.06 -16.45 3.25
C THR A 128 11.10 -16.65 4.35
N ALA A 129 11.47 -17.89 4.64
CA ALA A 129 12.53 -18.21 5.59
C ALA A 129 13.89 -17.62 5.15
N GLN A 130 14.25 -17.76 3.88
CA GLN A 130 15.46 -17.13 3.34
C GLN A 130 15.39 -15.59 3.40
N THR A 131 14.26 -15.01 3.02
CA THR A 131 14.06 -13.56 3.11
C THR A 131 14.24 -13.07 4.56
N ALA A 132 13.58 -13.71 5.52
CA ALA A 132 13.71 -13.37 6.94
C ALA A 132 15.16 -13.53 7.45
N GLY A 133 15.81 -14.62 7.08
CA GLY A 133 17.20 -14.88 7.45
C GLY A 133 18.18 -13.81 6.96
N TYR A 134 18.03 -13.36 5.71
CA TYR A 134 18.89 -12.30 5.17
C TYR A 134 18.51 -10.89 5.63
N MET A 135 17.22 -10.63 5.89
CA MET A 135 16.78 -9.33 6.40
C MET A 135 17.22 -9.10 7.85
N PHE A 136 16.99 -10.09 8.71
CA PHE A 136 17.04 -9.82 10.13
C PHE A 136 18.21 -10.49 10.86
N ASN A 137 18.90 -11.42 10.23
CA ASN A 137 19.98 -12.19 10.83
C ASN A 137 19.65 -12.68 12.27
N LYS A 138 18.37 -12.96 12.51
CA LYS A 138 17.80 -13.40 13.78
C LYS A 138 17.00 -14.66 13.54
N ILE A 139 16.81 -15.43 14.61
CA ILE A 139 15.87 -16.55 14.59
C ILE A 139 14.48 -15.98 14.38
N SER A 140 13.83 -16.35 13.26
CA SER A 140 12.41 -16.16 13.03
C SER A 140 11.70 -17.49 13.28
N PHE A 141 10.44 -17.42 13.67
CA PHE A 141 9.63 -18.60 13.92
C PHE A 141 8.74 -18.87 12.71
N ASP A 142 8.74 -20.14 12.27
CA ASP A 142 7.89 -20.59 11.18
C ASP A 142 6.44 -20.70 11.65
N GLU A 143 5.52 -20.06 10.89
CA GLU A 143 4.10 -20.00 11.23
C GLU A 143 3.23 -20.32 10.00
N ASP A 144 2.49 -21.42 10.08
CA ASP A 144 1.64 -21.89 8.98
C ASP A 144 0.53 -20.92 8.59
N TRP A 145 0.01 -20.12 9.52
CA TRP A 145 -1.01 -19.11 9.24
C TRP A 145 -0.51 -17.97 8.34
N LEU A 146 0.80 -17.80 8.20
CA LEU A 146 1.42 -16.84 7.28
C LEU A 146 1.45 -17.28 5.81
N VAL A 147 0.99 -18.49 5.52
CA VAL A 147 0.70 -18.98 4.16
C VAL A 147 -0.77 -19.36 4.02
N ASN A 148 -1.40 -19.83 5.08
CA ASN A 148 -2.82 -20.23 5.15
C ASN A 148 -3.71 -19.10 5.69
N CYS A 149 -3.51 -17.88 5.21
CA CYS A 149 -4.05 -16.63 5.78
C CYS A 149 -5.43 -16.21 5.29
N LYS A 150 -6.11 -17.03 4.45
CA LYS A 150 -7.37 -16.66 3.80
C LYS A 150 -8.50 -16.43 4.82
N GLY A 151 -8.98 -15.17 4.90
CA GLY A 151 -10.08 -14.79 5.80
C GLY A 151 -9.67 -14.63 7.26
N THR A 152 -8.39 -14.74 7.61
CA THR A 152 -7.94 -14.76 9.00
C THR A 152 -6.74 -13.86 9.28
N MET A 153 -6.12 -13.28 8.26
CA MET A 153 -4.82 -12.61 8.37
C MET A 153 -4.77 -11.55 9.47
N LEU A 154 -5.75 -10.65 9.50
CA LEU A 154 -5.79 -9.59 10.50
C LEU A 154 -6.03 -10.16 11.92
N ARG A 155 -6.96 -11.09 12.06
CA ARG A 155 -7.27 -11.74 13.34
C ARG A 155 -6.03 -12.42 13.91
N ASP A 156 -5.32 -13.19 13.08
CA ASP A 156 -4.18 -13.98 13.53
C ASP A 156 -2.99 -13.07 13.84
N ALA A 157 -2.77 -12.02 13.03
CA ALA A 157 -1.75 -10.99 13.32
C ALA A 157 -2.01 -10.27 14.65
N LEU A 158 -3.27 -9.91 14.93
CA LEU A 158 -3.64 -9.27 16.20
C LEU A 158 -3.50 -10.22 17.40
N ALA A 159 -3.78 -11.51 17.21
CA ALA A 159 -3.62 -12.52 18.25
C ALA A 159 -2.15 -12.74 18.64
N HIS A 160 -1.21 -12.57 17.68
CA HIS A 160 0.23 -12.71 17.93
C HIS A 160 0.89 -11.39 18.37
N LYS A 161 0.17 -10.27 18.34
CA LYS A 161 0.70 -8.95 18.73
C LYS A 161 0.85 -8.83 20.24
N VAL A 162 2.08 -8.73 20.69
CA VAL A 162 2.41 -8.48 22.09
C VAL A 162 2.48 -6.97 22.35
N ALA A 163 1.88 -6.50 23.45
CA ALA A 163 1.91 -5.09 23.83
C ALA A 163 3.36 -4.59 24.02
N GLY A 164 3.67 -3.42 23.49
CA GLY A 164 5.01 -2.82 23.58
C GLY A 164 6.09 -3.51 22.72
N ARG A 165 5.71 -4.44 21.83
CA ARG A 165 6.62 -5.10 20.88
C ARG A 165 6.08 -5.02 19.48
N ASN A 166 6.87 -4.61 18.51
CA ASN A 166 6.52 -4.64 17.09
C ASN A 166 6.45 -6.09 16.62
N LEU A 167 5.53 -6.36 15.70
CA LEU A 167 5.36 -7.68 15.10
C LEU A 167 5.71 -7.59 13.61
N ILE A 168 6.74 -8.33 13.19
CA ILE A 168 7.18 -8.41 11.79
C ILE A 168 6.81 -9.79 11.23
N LEU A 169 6.12 -9.80 10.12
CA LEU A 169 5.55 -11.00 9.48
C LEU A 169 6.07 -11.11 8.04
N VAL A 170 7.05 -12.00 7.79
CA VAL A 170 7.53 -12.25 6.43
C VAL A 170 6.62 -13.26 5.76
N THR A 171 5.92 -12.82 4.72
CA THR A 171 4.82 -13.55 4.11
C THR A 171 4.73 -13.34 2.59
N HIS A 172 3.56 -13.51 2.02
CA HIS A 172 3.25 -13.54 0.59
C HIS A 172 2.29 -12.40 0.20
N SER A 173 2.27 -12.06 -1.09
CA SER A 173 1.35 -11.04 -1.65
C SER A 173 -0.12 -11.37 -1.36
N GLU A 174 -0.47 -12.65 -1.34
CA GLU A 174 -1.82 -13.13 -1.07
C GLU A 174 -2.27 -12.78 0.36
N CYS A 175 -1.38 -12.95 1.35
CA CYS A 175 -1.67 -12.62 2.74
C CYS A 175 -1.68 -11.10 2.98
N MET A 176 -0.83 -10.32 2.30
CA MET A 176 -0.91 -8.87 2.31
C MET A 176 -2.24 -8.37 1.73
N SER A 177 -2.64 -8.94 0.59
CA SER A 177 -3.95 -8.65 -0.02
C SER A 177 -5.11 -9.08 0.88
N GLN A 178 -4.99 -10.19 1.61
CA GLN A 178 -6.00 -10.62 2.57
C GLN A 178 -6.12 -9.64 3.75
N LEU A 179 -5.00 -9.17 4.29
CA LEU A 179 -5.00 -8.14 5.33
C LEU A 179 -5.72 -6.86 4.88
N LEU A 180 -5.43 -6.39 3.65
CA LEU A 180 -6.12 -5.22 3.09
C LEU A 180 -7.63 -5.43 2.99
N LYS A 181 -8.07 -6.62 2.56
CA LYS A 181 -9.51 -6.99 2.54
C LYS A 181 -10.12 -6.98 3.93
N ASP A 182 -9.44 -7.54 4.92
CA ASP A 182 -9.90 -7.58 6.31
C ASP A 182 -10.07 -6.16 6.88
N LEU A 183 -9.21 -5.22 6.46
CA LEU A 183 -9.29 -3.79 6.78
C LEU A 183 -10.26 -3.01 5.86
N LYS A 184 -10.95 -3.68 4.92
CA LYS A 184 -11.87 -3.07 3.93
C LYS A 184 -11.20 -2.03 3.04
N LEU A 185 -9.93 -2.24 2.73
CA LEU A 185 -9.13 -1.40 1.84
C LEU A 185 -9.00 -2.05 0.45
N PRO A 186 -8.78 -1.26 -0.60
CA PRO A 186 -8.51 -1.79 -1.92
C PRO A 186 -7.22 -2.63 -1.90
N THR A 187 -7.26 -3.77 -2.56
CA THR A 187 -6.09 -4.63 -2.69
C THR A 187 -5.17 -4.08 -3.77
N SER A 188 -3.88 -3.99 -3.45
CA SER A 188 -2.80 -3.69 -4.39
C SER A 188 -1.76 -4.80 -4.32
N THR A 189 -1.12 -5.09 -5.44
CA THR A 189 0.02 -6.02 -5.48
C THR A 189 1.28 -5.20 -5.25
N LEU A 190 1.80 -5.24 -4.03
CA LEU A 190 3.07 -4.63 -3.66
C LEU A 190 4.24 -5.43 -4.23
N GLY A 191 5.36 -4.77 -4.48
CA GLY A 191 6.58 -5.38 -5.02
C GLY A 191 7.23 -6.41 -4.10
N TYR A 192 8.20 -7.15 -4.60
CA TYR A 192 9.02 -8.04 -3.78
C TYR A 192 9.82 -7.25 -2.75
N GLY A 193 9.82 -7.69 -1.51
CA GLY A 193 10.50 -7.00 -0.40
C GLY A 193 9.75 -5.79 0.15
N ALA A 194 8.57 -5.44 -0.41
CA ALA A 194 7.74 -4.35 0.10
C ALA A 194 7.25 -4.65 1.51
N SER A 195 7.08 -3.59 2.29
CA SER A 195 6.63 -3.62 3.68
C SER A 195 5.33 -2.85 3.84
N LEU A 196 4.33 -3.45 4.50
CA LEU A 196 3.01 -2.89 4.77
C LEU A 196 2.86 -2.66 6.27
N PHE A 197 2.57 -1.43 6.69
CA PHE A 197 2.57 -0.99 8.08
C PHE A 197 1.18 -0.74 8.63
N ILE A 198 0.87 -1.34 9.77
CA ILE A 198 -0.38 -1.19 10.50
C ILE A 198 -0.07 -0.71 11.91
N SER A 199 -0.73 0.33 12.36
CA SER A 199 -0.75 0.72 13.76
C SER A 199 -1.74 -0.16 14.52
N ALA A 200 -1.27 -0.82 15.55
CA ALA A 200 -2.04 -1.63 16.50
C ALA A 200 -2.00 -1.02 17.91
N GLU A 201 -1.87 0.31 18.01
CA GLU A 201 -1.95 1.05 19.28
C GLU A 201 -3.26 0.70 20.03
N THR A 202 -4.32 0.47 19.28
CA THR A 202 -5.58 -0.09 19.79
C THR A 202 -5.88 -1.36 19.00
N LEU A 203 -5.78 -2.52 19.64
CA LEU A 203 -6.01 -3.83 18.99
C LEU A 203 -7.43 -3.97 18.43
N GLN A 204 -8.42 -3.26 19.02
CA GLN A 204 -9.81 -3.27 18.56
C GLN A 204 -10.05 -2.41 17.31
N ALA A 205 -9.14 -1.47 17.01
CA ALA A 205 -9.23 -0.57 15.88
C ALA A 205 -7.86 -0.38 15.20
N PRO A 206 -7.27 -1.45 14.61
CA PRO A 206 -6.02 -1.34 13.89
C PRO A 206 -6.19 -0.43 12.67
N ARG A 207 -5.16 0.36 12.38
CA ARG A 207 -5.21 1.37 11.33
C ARG A 207 -4.05 1.19 10.35
N MET A 208 -4.36 1.16 9.06
CA MET A 208 -3.35 1.19 8.00
C MET A 208 -2.59 2.52 8.07
N LEU A 209 -1.27 2.46 8.12
CA LEU A 209 -0.40 3.62 7.95
C LEU A 209 0.02 3.79 6.50
N GLY A 210 0.39 2.71 5.84
CA GLY A 210 0.84 2.73 4.46
C GLY A 210 1.80 1.59 4.15
N PHE A 211 2.48 1.72 3.01
CA PHE A 211 3.51 0.78 2.58
C PHE A 211 4.79 1.52 2.17
N ILE A 212 5.89 0.76 2.09
CA ILE A 212 7.17 1.18 1.52
C ILE A 212 7.62 0.07 0.58
N GLU A 213 7.90 0.40 -0.69
CA GLU A 213 8.53 -0.54 -1.62
C GLU A 213 10.01 -0.76 -1.24
N ALA A 214 10.56 -1.90 -1.63
CA ALA A 214 11.95 -2.24 -1.24
C ALA A 214 13.00 -1.22 -1.73
N SER A 215 12.74 -0.53 -2.85
CA SER A 215 13.61 0.51 -3.42
C SER A 215 13.51 1.86 -2.71
N ASP A 216 12.41 2.12 -1.99
CA ASP A 216 12.02 3.48 -1.61
C ASP A 216 12.33 3.82 -0.14
N TRP A 217 12.92 2.88 0.59
CA TRP A 217 13.31 3.09 1.97
C TRP A 217 14.25 4.28 2.20
N GLY A 218 15.13 4.56 1.22
CA GLY A 218 16.05 5.69 1.30
C GLY A 218 15.40 7.05 1.44
N SER A 219 14.20 7.24 0.86
CA SER A 219 13.43 8.48 0.99
C SER A 219 12.74 8.63 2.35
N VAL A 220 12.52 7.51 3.07
CA VAL A 220 11.83 7.49 4.36
C VAL A 220 12.80 7.68 5.54
N THR A 221 14.04 7.18 5.41
CA THR A 221 15.04 7.17 6.50
C THR A 221 16.03 8.32 6.43
N SER A 222 16.00 9.15 5.39
CA SER A 222 16.89 10.31 5.21
C SER A 222 16.40 11.61 5.88
N GLU A 223 15.25 11.59 6.55
CA GLU A 223 14.72 12.68 7.37
C GLU A 223 14.95 12.41 8.87
#